data_8c6506e7b4de0e80c3bd03deb3930b77
#
_entry.id   8c6506e7b4de0e80c3bd03deb3930b77
#
_cell.length_a   1.000
_cell.length_b   1.000
_cell.length_c   1.000
_cell.angle_alpha   90.00
_cell.angle_beta   90.00
_cell.angle_gamma   90.00
#
_symmetry.space_group_name_H-M   'P 1'
#
loop_
_entity.id
_entity.type
_entity.pdbx_description
1 polymer ?
#
loop_
_entity_poly.entity_id
_entity_poly.type
_entity_poly.pdbx_seq_one_letter_code
_entity_poly.pdbx_strand_id
1 'polypeptide(L)'
;MKKIFLYISALLAGAACTAQETLLSPDGRLRLEFSLADGGRPTYTLDYKERPVILPSGMGLELRGEAPKLEFGAEIRKGEPGRPVSLYDGFTLGQVARSESDQTWRPVWGEQAEIRDRYNEMAVTLRQAATGRDMTIRFRLYDDGLGFRYEFPEQESLTYFVIGEEKTQFAMTGDHTAFWIPGDYDTQEYDYTESKLSQIWELMPGAITPNSSQTPFSPTGVQTALQMKSDDGLYINIHEAALVDYACMHLD
;
A
#
# COMPACT_ATOMS: atom_id res chain seq x y z
N MET A 1 32.31 62.02 -0.31
CA MET A 1 31.07 61.32 -0.66
C MET A 1 31.43 59.86 -0.94
N LYS A 2 31.16 58.96 -0.01
CA LYS A 2 31.45 57.52 -0.14
C LYS A 2 30.14 56.86 -0.62
N LYS A 3 30.14 56.24 -1.80
CA LYS A 3 29.01 55.44 -2.33
C LYS A 3 29.07 54.04 -1.72
N ILE A 4 28.05 53.69 -0.96
CA ILE A 4 27.81 52.32 -0.43
C ILE A 4 27.03 51.56 -1.50
N PHE A 5 27.66 50.51 -2.04
CA PHE A 5 26.97 49.53 -2.90
C PHE A 5 26.38 48.44 -2.00
N LEU A 6 25.06 48.38 -1.97
CA LEU A 6 24.28 47.31 -1.30
C LEU A 6 24.13 46.14 -2.28
N TYR A 7 24.82 45.04 -2.04
CA TYR A 7 24.57 43.78 -2.76
C TYR A 7 23.37 43.06 -2.14
N ILE A 8 22.26 43.03 -2.87
CA ILE A 8 21.11 42.20 -2.54
C ILE A 8 21.36 40.84 -3.17
N SER A 9 21.75 39.85 -2.34
CA SER A 9 21.78 38.46 -2.73
C SER A 9 20.34 37.93 -2.70
N ALA A 10 19.73 37.75 -3.84
CA ALA A 10 18.47 37.01 -3.95
C ALA A 10 18.75 35.53 -3.77
N LEU A 11 18.38 34.96 -2.60
CA LEU A 11 18.25 33.52 -2.42
C LEU A 11 17.06 33.06 -3.28
N LEU A 12 17.36 32.44 -4.41
CA LEU A 12 16.39 31.60 -5.10
C LEU A 12 16.22 30.32 -4.26
N ALA A 13 15.18 30.27 -3.44
CA ALA A 13 14.66 29.03 -2.91
C ALA A 13 14.07 28.25 -4.09
N GLY A 14 14.83 27.31 -4.62
CA GLY A 14 14.33 26.33 -5.58
C GLY A 14 13.27 25.48 -4.89
N ALA A 15 11.99 25.71 -5.17
CA ALA A 15 10.95 24.75 -4.87
C ALA A 15 11.28 23.47 -5.67
N ALA A 16 11.71 22.42 -5.00
CA ALA A 16 11.78 21.11 -5.61
C ALA A 16 10.36 20.74 -6.05
N CYS A 17 10.10 20.84 -7.35
CA CYS A 17 8.86 20.34 -7.94
C CYS A 17 8.92 18.82 -7.79
N THR A 18 8.27 18.29 -6.74
CA THR A 18 8.06 16.88 -6.61
C THR A 18 7.18 16.45 -7.78
N ALA A 19 7.70 15.58 -8.65
CA ALA A 19 6.93 15.06 -9.77
C ALA A 19 5.71 14.34 -9.21
N GLN A 20 4.53 14.89 -9.45
CA GLN A 20 3.26 14.33 -9.05
C GLN A 20 2.58 13.72 -10.27
N GLU A 21 2.14 12.49 -10.14
CA GLU A 21 1.46 11.73 -11.18
C GLU A 21 0.00 11.52 -10.81
N THR A 22 -0.90 11.78 -11.74
CA THR A 22 -2.35 11.65 -11.51
C THR A 22 -2.95 10.57 -12.40
N LEU A 23 -3.84 9.76 -11.84
CA LEU A 23 -4.68 8.81 -12.57
C LEU A 23 -6.14 9.07 -12.23
N LEU A 24 -7.01 9.09 -13.23
CA LEU A 24 -8.46 9.20 -13.07
C LEU A 24 -9.14 7.88 -13.39
N SER A 25 -10.26 7.57 -12.73
CA SER A 25 -11.14 6.49 -13.15
C SER A 25 -11.74 6.76 -14.53
N PRO A 26 -12.24 5.74 -15.26
CA PRO A 26 -12.85 5.94 -16.57
C PRO A 26 -14.04 6.91 -16.59
N ASP A 27 -14.75 7.05 -15.47
CA ASP A 27 -15.86 8.02 -15.32
C ASP A 27 -15.42 9.35 -14.67
N GLY A 28 -14.13 9.48 -14.30
CA GLY A 28 -13.53 10.68 -13.72
C GLY A 28 -13.91 10.97 -12.27
N ARG A 29 -14.64 10.08 -11.59
CA ARG A 29 -15.08 10.32 -10.20
C ARG A 29 -14.03 9.98 -9.14
N LEU A 30 -13.17 8.99 -9.41
CA LEU A 30 -12.02 8.67 -8.56
C LEU A 30 -10.77 9.31 -9.14
N ARG A 31 -9.94 9.84 -8.25
CA ARG A 31 -8.66 10.47 -8.58
C ARG A 31 -7.59 9.96 -7.64
N LEU A 32 -6.60 9.29 -8.20
CA LEU A 32 -5.38 8.90 -7.52
C LEU A 32 -4.29 9.94 -7.82
N GLU A 33 -3.59 10.38 -6.80
CA GLU A 33 -2.34 11.13 -6.95
C GLU A 33 -1.20 10.33 -6.34
N PHE A 34 -0.13 10.17 -7.09
CA PHE A 34 1.11 9.54 -6.67
C PHE A 34 2.24 10.56 -6.66
N SER A 35 3.07 10.53 -5.64
CA SER A 35 4.26 11.38 -5.52
C SER A 35 5.36 10.69 -4.73
N LEU A 36 6.56 11.24 -4.79
CA LEU A 36 7.64 10.91 -3.88
C LEU A 36 7.72 11.99 -2.80
N ALA A 37 7.47 11.62 -1.54
CA ALA A 37 7.69 12.48 -0.40
C ALA A 37 9.18 12.61 -0.08
N ASP A 38 9.52 13.44 0.92
CA ASP A 38 10.89 13.68 1.36
C ASP A 38 11.65 12.35 1.61
N GLY A 39 12.89 12.30 1.14
CA GLY A 39 13.68 11.09 1.17
C GLY A 39 13.33 10.05 0.11
N GLY A 40 12.54 10.42 -0.92
CA GLY A 40 12.16 9.51 -2.01
C GLY A 40 11.20 8.42 -1.57
N ARG A 41 10.26 8.71 -0.68
CA ARG A 41 9.25 7.77 -0.20
C ARG A 41 8.02 7.78 -1.11
N PRO A 42 7.63 6.64 -1.71
CA PRO A 42 6.42 6.54 -2.49
C PRO A 42 5.19 6.84 -1.61
N THR A 43 4.34 7.72 -2.09
CA THR A 43 3.16 8.19 -1.37
C THR A 43 2.00 8.36 -2.34
N TYR A 44 0.79 8.02 -1.92
CA TYR A 44 -0.42 8.20 -2.71
C TYR A 44 -1.55 8.81 -1.91
N THR A 45 -2.52 9.39 -2.61
CA THR A 45 -3.83 9.81 -2.08
C THR A 45 -4.93 9.31 -2.99
N LEU A 46 -6.14 9.19 -2.47
CA LEU A 46 -7.33 8.84 -3.25
C LEU A 46 -8.48 9.77 -2.90
N ASP A 47 -9.07 10.39 -3.90
CA ASP A 47 -10.27 11.21 -3.78
C ASP A 47 -11.44 10.56 -4.53
N TYR A 48 -12.66 10.74 -4.02
CA TYR A 48 -13.92 10.43 -4.70
C TYR A 48 -14.77 11.68 -4.81
N LYS A 49 -15.06 12.11 -6.06
CA LYS A 49 -15.81 13.34 -6.34
C LYS A 49 -15.23 14.55 -5.58
N GLU A 50 -13.92 14.75 -5.72
CA GLU A 50 -13.15 15.83 -5.08
C GLU A 50 -13.13 15.80 -3.53
N ARG A 51 -13.58 14.71 -2.92
CA ARG A 51 -13.51 14.48 -1.47
C ARG A 51 -12.45 13.44 -1.14
N PRO A 52 -11.55 13.72 -0.19
CA PRO A 52 -10.56 12.75 0.22
C PRO A 52 -11.20 11.45 0.77
N VAL A 53 -10.66 10.32 0.36
CA VAL A 53 -10.97 8.98 0.87
C VAL A 53 -9.76 8.40 1.59
N ILE A 54 -8.58 8.51 0.96
CA ILE A 54 -7.30 8.13 1.54
C ILE A 54 -6.41 9.37 1.55
N LEU A 55 -5.97 9.76 2.74
CA LEU A 55 -4.99 10.82 2.96
C LEU A 55 -3.59 10.37 2.52
N PRO A 56 -2.57 11.26 2.45
CA PRO A 56 -1.22 10.86 2.05
C PRO A 56 -0.74 9.63 2.80
N SER A 57 -0.57 8.53 2.07
CA SER A 57 -0.28 7.19 2.56
C SER A 57 0.99 6.65 1.92
N GLY A 58 1.89 6.11 2.73
CA GLY A 58 3.14 5.53 2.28
C GLY A 58 2.94 4.18 1.60
N MET A 59 3.88 3.84 0.70
CA MET A 59 3.96 2.55 0.02
C MET A 59 5.39 2.03 0.02
N GLY A 60 5.54 0.72 0.02
CA GLY A 60 6.83 0.06 -0.10
C GLY A 60 6.99 -1.10 0.86
N LEU A 61 8.20 -1.64 0.90
CA LEU A 61 8.52 -2.87 1.63
C LEU A 61 9.81 -2.70 2.41
N GLU A 62 9.90 -3.40 3.53
CA GLU A 62 11.15 -3.65 4.23
C GLU A 62 11.58 -5.08 3.97
N LEU A 63 12.78 -5.27 3.45
CA LEU A 63 13.34 -6.59 3.23
C LEU A 63 14.14 -7.02 4.45
N ARG A 64 14.11 -8.31 4.76
CA ARG A 64 15.06 -8.91 5.69
C ARG A 64 16.44 -8.85 5.06
N GLY A 65 17.44 -8.47 5.85
CA GLY A 65 18.84 -8.53 5.40
C GLY A 65 19.22 -9.97 5.02
N GLU A 66 20.32 -10.11 4.28
CA GLU A 66 20.76 -11.29 3.53
C GLU A 66 20.18 -12.62 4.00
N ALA A 67 19.50 -13.32 3.05
CA ALA A 67 19.05 -14.67 3.29
C ALA A 67 20.23 -15.52 3.79
N PRO A 68 20.07 -16.37 4.80
CA PRO A 68 21.14 -17.25 5.25
C PRO A 68 21.62 -18.07 4.05
N LYS A 69 22.94 -18.05 3.79
CA LYS A 69 23.55 -18.92 2.78
C LYS A 69 23.20 -20.36 3.15
N LEU A 70 22.39 -21.01 2.34
CA LEU A 70 22.10 -22.43 2.48
C LEU A 70 23.38 -23.19 2.05
N GLU A 71 24.26 -23.44 2.98
CA GLU A 71 25.31 -24.45 2.81
C GLU A 71 24.66 -25.81 2.99
N PHE A 72 24.70 -26.63 1.94
CA PHE A 72 24.20 -28.00 1.96
C PHE A 72 24.91 -28.80 3.08
N GLY A 73 24.17 -29.20 4.12
CA GLY A 73 24.67 -30.00 5.25
C GLY A 73 25.00 -29.24 6.52
N ALA A 74 24.85 -27.92 6.57
CA ALA A 74 24.96 -27.16 7.81
C ALA A 74 23.59 -27.08 8.51
N GLU A 75 23.55 -27.33 9.82
CA GLU A 75 22.40 -26.97 10.64
C GLU A 75 22.06 -25.50 10.37
N ILE A 76 20.77 -25.21 10.09
CA ILE A 76 20.28 -23.84 9.95
C ILE A 76 20.53 -23.15 11.30
N ARG A 77 21.71 -22.58 11.46
CA ARG A 77 21.91 -21.61 12.53
C ARG A 77 21.01 -20.45 12.18
N LYS A 78 20.03 -20.16 13.04
CA LYS A 78 19.30 -18.89 12.99
C LYS A 78 20.36 -17.79 13.04
N GLY A 79 20.78 -17.34 11.86
CA GLY A 79 21.67 -16.19 11.73
C GLY A 79 20.99 -15.02 12.41
N GLU A 80 21.73 -14.15 13.06
CA GLU A 80 21.19 -12.88 13.49
C GLU A 80 20.51 -12.24 12.27
N PRO A 81 19.27 -11.75 12.41
CA PRO A 81 18.57 -11.12 11.28
C PRO A 81 19.47 -10.01 10.75
N GLY A 82 19.86 -10.10 9.49
CA GLY A 82 20.66 -9.08 8.83
C GLY A 82 19.96 -7.72 8.96
N ARG A 83 20.73 -6.65 8.83
CA ARG A 83 20.17 -5.29 8.92
C ARG A 83 19.04 -5.13 7.89
N PRO A 84 17.85 -4.64 8.30
CA PRO A 84 16.74 -4.42 7.37
C PRO A 84 17.16 -3.58 6.16
N VAL A 85 16.64 -3.93 5.01
CA VAL A 85 16.93 -3.24 3.75
C VAL A 85 15.67 -2.55 3.27
N SER A 86 15.75 -1.24 3.08
CA SER A 86 14.62 -0.44 2.63
C SER A 86 14.31 -0.66 1.15
N LEU A 87 13.05 -0.92 0.85
CA LEU A 87 12.38 -0.70 -0.44
C LEU A 87 11.14 0.20 -0.23
N TYR A 88 11.21 1.18 0.67
CA TYR A 88 10.16 2.15 0.96
C TYR A 88 10.66 3.59 0.94
N ASP A 89 11.95 3.84 0.70
CA ASP A 89 12.56 5.16 0.57
C ASP A 89 13.75 5.18 -0.39
N GLY A 90 14.37 6.35 -0.55
CA GLY A 90 15.55 6.54 -1.41
C GLY A 90 15.26 6.43 -2.90
N PHE A 91 14.00 6.46 -3.30
CA PHE A 91 13.61 6.35 -4.68
C PHE A 91 13.67 7.68 -5.43
N THR A 92 13.97 7.56 -6.71
CA THR A 92 13.72 8.56 -7.74
C THR A 92 12.66 8.04 -8.70
N LEU A 93 11.87 8.94 -9.27
CA LEU A 93 10.87 8.60 -10.27
C LEU A 93 11.57 8.22 -11.58
N GLY A 94 11.24 7.03 -12.08
CA GLY A 94 11.65 6.54 -13.37
C GLY A 94 10.56 6.74 -14.43
N GLN A 95 10.32 5.71 -15.23
CA GLN A 95 9.29 5.74 -16.27
C GLN A 95 7.89 5.64 -15.64
N VAL A 96 6.94 6.42 -16.19
CA VAL A 96 5.51 6.29 -15.92
C VAL A 96 4.80 5.86 -17.18
N ALA A 97 4.27 4.65 -17.17
CA ALA A 97 3.48 4.10 -18.27
C ALA A 97 1.98 4.18 -17.95
N ARG A 98 1.15 4.45 -18.95
CA ARG A 98 -0.31 4.50 -18.81
C ARG A 98 -0.98 3.64 -19.86
N SER A 99 -2.06 2.99 -19.46
CA SER A 99 -2.93 2.22 -20.34
C SER A 99 -4.37 2.28 -19.86
N GLU A 100 -5.29 1.79 -20.67
CA GLU A 100 -6.70 1.65 -20.36
C GLU A 100 -7.19 0.28 -20.81
N SER A 101 -8.23 -0.23 -20.14
CA SER A 101 -8.91 -1.46 -20.52
C SER A 101 -10.41 -1.26 -20.44
N ASP A 102 -11.14 -1.88 -21.37
CA ASP A 102 -12.59 -2.02 -21.33
C ASP A 102 -12.95 -3.33 -22.01
N GLN A 103 -12.97 -4.40 -21.21
CA GLN A 103 -13.21 -5.76 -21.68
C GLN A 103 -14.38 -6.37 -20.89
N THR A 104 -15.07 -7.30 -21.51
CA THR A 104 -16.09 -8.09 -20.83
C THR A 104 -15.73 -9.56 -20.95
N TRP A 105 -15.78 -10.26 -19.83
CA TRP A 105 -15.53 -11.68 -19.78
C TRP A 105 -16.65 -12.41 -19.06
N ARG A 106 -16.77 -13.71 -19.30
CA ARG A 106 -17.80 -14.57 -18.71
C ARG A 106 -17.15 -15.52 -17.72
N PRO A 107 -17.47 -15.42 -16.42
CA PRO A 107 -16.98 -16.39 -15.44
C PRO A 107 -17.60 -17.77 -15.72
N VAL A 108 -16.87 -18.81 -15.33
CA VAL A 108 -17.36 -20.20 -15.46
C VAL A 108 -18.60 -20.43 -14.59
N TRP A 109 -18.64 -19.76 -13.43
CA TRP A 109 -19.76 -19.77 -12.47
C TRP A 109 -19.70 -18.49 -11.63
N GLY A 110 -20.77 -18.14 -10.96
CA GLY A 110 -20.86 -16.93 -10.13
C GLY A 110 -22.24 -16.27 -10.24
N GLU A 111 -22.41 -15.18 -9.54
CA GLU A 111 -23.68 -14.44 -9.48
C GLU A 111 -23.93 -13.62 -10.74
N GLN A 112 -22.88 -13.23 -11.46
CA GLN A 112 -22.98 -12.44 -12.68
C GLN A 112 -22.59 -13.27 -13.90
N ALA A 113 -23.43 -13.18 -14.95
CA ALA A 113 -23.17 -13.86 -16.21
C ALA A 113 -22.03 -13.21 -17.03
N GLU A 114 -21.80 -11.92 -16.84
CA GLU A 114 -20.77 -11.14 -17.52
C GLU A 114 -20.18 -10.15 -16.52
N ILE A 115 -18.85 -10.00 -16.56
CA ILE A 115 -18.10 -9.04 -15.75
C ILE A 115 -17.39 -8.10 -16.70
N ARG A 116 -17.67 -6.79 -16.57
CA ARG A 116 -16.95 -5.75 -17.30
C ARG A 116 -15.71 -5.35 -16.51
N ASP A 117 -14.55 -5.52 -17.12
CA ASP A 117 -13.24 -5.12 -16.58
C ASP A 117 -12.79 -3.82 -17.27
N ARG A 118 -13.22 -2.69 -16.71
CA ARG A 118 -12.96 -1.35 -17.25
C ARG A 118 -12.21 -0.51 -16.25
N TYR A 119 -10.98 -0.14 -16.60
CA TYR A 119 -10.09 0.66 -15.74
C TYR A 119 -9.12 1.52 -16.55
N ASN A 120 -8.58 2.55 -15.90
CA ASN A 120 -7.36 3.21 -16.32
C ASN A 120 -6.20 2.73 -15.46
N GLU A 121 -5.03 2.52 -16.07
CA GLU A 121 -3.86 1.96 -15.41
C GLU A 121 -2.68 2.93 -15.47
N MET A 122 -1.92 2.97 -14.38
CA MET A 122 -0.64 3.69 -14.29
C MET A 122 0.40 2.80 -13.63
N ALA A 123 1.51 2.55 -14.31
CA ALA A 123 2.66 1.83 -13.78
C ALA A 123 3.81 2.82 -13.56
N VAL A 124 4.22 2.97 -12.31
CA VAL A 124 5.26 3.89 -11.87
C VAL A 124 6.51 3.10 -11.53
N THR A 125 7.55 3.22 -12.35
CA THR A 125 8.86 2.62 -12.06
C THR A 125 9.65 3.53 -11.14
N LEU A 126 10.18 2.97 -10.08
CA LEU A 126 10.94 3.61 -9.03
C LEU A 126 12.35 3.02 -8.99
N ARG A 127 13.37 3.87 -8.87
CA ARG A 127 14.76 3.45 -8.79
C ARG A 127 15.43 4.00 -7.55
N GLN A 128 16.01 3.12 -6.75
CA GLN A 128 16.91 3.52 -5.65
C GLN A 128 18.33 3.73 -6.19
N ALA A 129 18.76 4.98 -6.28
CA ALA A 129 20.09 5.33 -6.80
C ALA A 129 21.23 4.68 -6.00
N ALA A 130 21.10 4.59 -4.67
CA ALA A 130 22.11 4.05 -3.78
C ALA A 130 22.33 2.54 -3.92
N THR A 131 21.32 1.77 -4.32
CA THR A 131 21.37 0.30 -4.39
C THR A 131 21.26 -0.22 -5.82
N GLY A 132 20.82 0.64 -6.76
CA GLY A 132 20.52 0.25 -8.13
C GLY A 132 19.26 -0.61 -8.28
N ARG A 133 18.44 -0.71 -7.24
CA ARG A 133 17.21 -1.51 -7.25
C ARG A 133 16.07 -0.76 -7.91
N ASP A 134 15.33 -1.49 -8.71
CA ASP A 134 14.10 -1.02 -9.35
C ASP A 134 12.89 -1.75 -8.77
N MET A 135 11.79 -1.02 -8.60
CA MET A 135 10.48 -1.52 -8.22
C MET A 135 9.43 -0.76 -9.02
N THR A 136 8.37 -1.43 -9.44
CA THR A 136 7.23 -0.78 -10.09
C THR A 136 6.01 -0.90 -9.20
N ILE A 137 5.28 0.19 -9.02
CA ILE A 137 3.96 0.17 -8.41
C ILE A 137 2.96 0.36 -9.56
N ARG A 138 2.09 -0.61 -9.73
CA ARG A 138 1.03 -0.59 -10.74
C ARG A 138 -0.29 -0.31 -10.09
N PHE A 139 -0.97 0.75 -10.52
CA PHE A 139 -2.29 1.14 -10.09
C PHE A 139 -3.31 0.90 -11.18
N ARG A 140 -4.47 0.36 -10.82
CA ARG A 140 -5.67 0.29 -11.65
C ARG A 140 -6.79 1.03 -10.96
N LEU A 141 -7.34 2.00 -11.63
CA LEU A 141 -8.43 2.80 -11.10
C LEU A 141 -9.70 2.50 -11.88
N TYR A 142 -10.63 1.86 -11.19
CA TYR A 142 -11.96 1.52 -11.65
C TYR A 142 -12.94 2.65 -11.31
N ASP A 143 -14.19 2.56 -11.75
CA ASP A 143 -15.21 3.56 -11.41
C ASP A 143 -15.68 3.47 -9.94
N ASP A 144 -15.37 2.36 -9.26
CA ASP A 144 -15.78 2.02 -7.89
C ASP A 144 -14.61 1.65 -6.96
N GLY A 145 -13.37 1.68 -7.43
CA GLY A 145 -12.24 1.32 -6.58
C GLY A 145 -10.85 1.48 -7.18
N LEU A 146 -9.88 1.32 -6.32
CA LEU A 146 -8.45 1.32 -6.61
C LEU A 146 -7.87 -0.07 -6.32
N GLY A 147 -7.23 -0.68 -7.31
CA GLY A 147 -6.33 -1.81 -7.13
C GLY A 147 -4.87 -1.37 -7.34
N PHE A 148 -3.95 -1.97 -6.60
CA PHE A 148 -2.52 -1.80 -6.85
C PHE A 148 -1.75 -3.09 -6.55
N ARG A 149 -0.53 -3.16 -7.09
CA ARG A 149 0.44 -4.21 -6.76
C ARG A 149 1.86 -3.71 -6.91
N TYR A 150 2.78 -4.36 -6.20
CA TYR A 150 4.21 -4.21 -6.39
C TYR A 150 4.70 -5.20 -7.46
N GLU A 151 5.59 -4.73 -8.33
CA GLU A 151 6.25 -5.55 -9.34
C GLU A 151 7.76 -5.39 -9.21
N PHE A 152 8.48 -6.50 -9.25
CA PHE A 152 9.93 -6.56 -9.13
C PHE A 152 10.50 -7.01 -10.47
N PRO A 153 10.97 -6.07 -11.32
CA PRO A 153 11.61 -6.45 -12.57
C PRO A 153 12.85 -7.31 -12.29
N GLU A 154 13.15 -8.23 -13.21
CA GLU A 154 14.34 -9.07 -13.12
C GLU A 154 15.60 -8.19 -13.07
N GLN A 155 16.42 -8.36 -12.04
CA GLN A 155 17.61 -7.56 -11.77
C GLN A 155 18.59 -8.28 -10.85
N GLU A 156 19.89 -8.06 -11.02
CA GLU A 156 20.92 -8.71 -10.21
C GLU A 156 20.87 -8.34 -8.73
N SER A 157 20.48 -7.10 -8.43
CA SER A 157 20.42 -6.58 -7.05
C SER A 157 19.22 -7.06 -6.24
N LEU A 158 18.29 -7.82 -6.86
CA LEU A 158 17.05 -8.29 -6.23
C LEU A 158 16.59 -9.64 -6.81
N THR A 159 17.52 -10.59 -6.97
CA THR A 159 17.23 -11.92 -7.54
C THR A 159 16.44 -12.79 -6.58
N TYR A 160 16.81 -12.77 -5.30
CA TYR A 160 16.11 -13.48 -4.22
C TYR A 160 16.08 -12.59 -2.99
N PHE A 161 14.91 -12.43 -2.41
CA PHE A 161 14.72 -11.59 -1.24
C PHE A 161 13.57 -12.10 -0.37
N VAL A 162 13.61 -11.72 0.89
CA VAL A 162 12.54 -12.02 1.85
C VAL A 162 11.96 -10.70 2.32
N ILE A 163 10.65 -10.54 2.14
CA ILE A 163 9.93 -9.39 2.68
C ILE A 163 9.82 -9.59 4.18
N GLY A 164 10.30 -8.62 4.95
CA GLY A 164 10.20 -8.59 6.40
C GLY A 164 8.93 -7.93 6.87
N GLU A 165 8.57 -6.83 6.21
CA GLU A 165 7.39 -6.04 6.54
C GLU A 165 6.89 -5.29 5.30
N GLU A 166 5.60 -5.22 5.11
CA GLU A 166 4.96 -4.34 4.15
C GLU A 166 4.64 -2.99 4.80
N LYS A 167 5.06 -1.90 4.16
CA LYS A 167 4.89 -0.53 4.66
C LYS A 167 3.72 0.21 3.99
N THR A 168 2.83 -0.53 3.35
CA THR A 168 1.64 0.03 2.73
C THR A 168 0.70 0.60 3.80
N GLN A 169 0.26 1.84 3.58
CA GLN A 169 -0.62 2.54 4.50
C GLN A 169 -1.95 2.89 3.83
N PHE A 170 -2.99 2.98 4.65
CA PHE A 170 -4.33 3.46 4.29
C PHE A 170 -4.75 4.51 5.32
N ALA A 171 -4.21 5.72 5.22
CA ALA A 171 -4.53 6.80 6.15
C ALA A 171 -5.96 7.30 5.88
N MET A 172 -6.88 6.93 6.75
CA MET A 172 -8.28 7.26 6.61
C MET A 172 -8.56 8.71 6.99
N THR A 173 -9.65 9.28 6.45
CA THR A 173 -10.03 10.69 6.64
C THR A 173 -10.67 10.97 8.01
N GLY A 174 -10.95 9.95 8.78
CA GLY A 174 -11.57 10.10 10.10
C GLY A 174 -11.73 8.78 10.84
N ASP A 175 -12.29 8.87 12.03
CA ASP A 175 -12.58 7.72 12.89
C ASP A 175 -13.88 7.04 12.42
N HIS A 176 -13.78 6.31 11.32
CA HIS A 176 -14.93 5.66 10.68
C HIS A 176 -15.52 4.55 11.52
N THR A 177 -16.80 4.25 11.32
CA THR A 177 -17.39 3.02 11.84
C THR A 177 -16.86 1.85 11.02
N ALA A 178 -16.23 0.89 11.69
CA ALA A 178 -15.63 -0.29 11.09
C ALA A 178 -16.38 -1.56 11.47
N PHE A 179 -16.43 -2.53 10.56
CA PHE A 179 -16.92 -3.88 10.77
C PHE A 179 -15.72 -4.81 10.61
N TRP A 180 -15.27 -5.40 11.71
CA TRP A 180 -13.97 -6.06 11.75
C TRP A 180 -13.99 -7.35 12.56
N ILE A 181 -13.02 -8.20 12.30
CA ILE A 181 -12.69 -9.39 13.10
C ILE A 181 -11.19 -9.37 13.47
N PRO A 182 -10.80 -10.00 14.60
CA PRO A 182 -9.40 -10.08 15.03
C PRO A 182 -8.47 -10.64 13.95
N GLY A 183 -7.23 -10.12 13.90
CA GLY A 183 -6.17 -10.66 13.04
C GLY A 183 -5.75 -12.05 13.52
N ASP A 184 -6.01 -13.06 12.70
CA ASP A 184 -5.65 -14.46 12.95
C ASP A 184 -5.29 -15.13 11.63
N TYR A 185 -4.18 -15.85 11.57
CA TYR A 185 -3.73 -16.49 10.33
C TYR A 185 -4.20 -17.95 10.16
N ASP A 186 -4.94 -18.47 11.13
CA ASP A 186 -5.47 -19.85 11.09
C ASP A 186 -6.97 -19.89 10.80
N THR A 187 -7.74 -18.87 11.21
CA THR A 187 -9.21 -18.88 11.09
C THR A 187 -9.78 -17.50 10.81
N GLN A 188 -10.95 -17.48 10.17
CA GLN A 188 -11.81 -16.31 9.99
C GLN A 188 -13.18 -16.49 10.67
N GLU A 189 -13.29 -17.44 11.59
CA GLU A 189 -14.55 -17.84 12.24
C GLU A 189 -14.88 -17.01 13.49
N TYR A 190 -14.61 -15.72 13.42
CA TYR A 190 -14.96 -14.75 14.46
C TYR A 190 -16.29 -14.07 14.13
N ASP A 191 -17.05 -13.70 15.16
CA ASP A 191 -18.16 -12.78 14.99
C ASP A 191 -17.63 -11.38 14.65
N TYR A 192 -18.31 -10.69 13.72
CA TYR A 192 -17.97 -9.32 13.39
C TYR A 192 -18.28 -8.37 14.54
N THR A 193 -17.33 -7.50 14.85
CA THR A 193 -17.51 -6.40 15.79
C THR A 193 -17.70 -5.10 15.02
N GLU A 194 -18.72 -4.32 15.42
CA GLU A 194 -18.94 -2.96 14.92
C GLU A 194 -18.42 -1.97 15.96
N SER A 195 -17.51 -1.08 15.54
CA SER A 195 -16.97 -0.01 16.40
C SER A 195 -16.36 1.13 15.57
N LYS A 196 -15.95 2.20 16.23
CA LYS A 196 -15.02 3.16 15.64
C LYS A 196 -13.63 2.53 15.49
N LEU A 197 -12.86 2.97 14.48
CA LEU A 197 -11.48 2.51 14.28
C LEU A 197 -10.63 2.67 15.55
N SER A 198 -10.74 3.81 16.22
CA SER A 198 -10.02 4.10 17.46
C SER A 198 -10.35 3.19 18.64
N GLN A 199 -11.48 2.48 18.60
CA GLN A 199 -11.94 1.58 19.65
C GLN A 199 -11.50 0.12 19.47
N ILE A 200 -10.90 -0.23 18.33
CA ILE A 200 -10.50 -1.61 18.03
C ILE A 200 -9.59 -2.15 19.13
N TRP A 201 -8.60 -1.39 19.54
CA TRP A 201 -7.67 -1.75 20.61
C TRP A 201 -8.39 -2.19 21.91
N GLU A 202 -9.37 -1.37 22.38
CA GLU A 202 -10.07 -1.64 23.63
C GLU A 202 -11.01 -2.84 23.53
N LEU A 203 -11.59 -3.06 22.36
CA LEU A 203 -12.58 -4.12 22.12
C LEU A 203 -11.95 -5.45 21.71
N MET A 204 -10.71 -5.45 21.24
CA MET A 204 -10.01 -6.64 20.75
C MET A 204 -10.07 -7.83 21.70
N PRO A 205 -9.80 -7.70 23.04
CA PRO A 205 -9.87 -8.83 23.95
C PRO A 205 -11.25 -9.49 24.03
N GLY A 206 -12.32 -8.70 23.87
CA GLY A 206 -13.70 -9.20 23.88
C GLY A 206 -14.16 -9.82 22.55
N ALA A 207 -13.48 -9.50 21.46
CA ALA A 207 -13.77 -10.02 20.14
C ALA A 207 -13.11 -11.40 19.87
N ILE A 208 -12.13 -11.78 20.69
CA ILE A 208 -11.47 -13.10 20.60
C ILE A 208 -12.41 -14.16 21.20
N THR A 209 -12.90 -15.05 20.35
CA THR A 209 -13.82 -16.12 20.78
C THR A 209 -13.06 -17.39 21.17
N PRO A 210 -13.69 -18.30 21.97
CA PRO A 210 -13.09 -19.60 22.32
C PRO A 210 -12.79 -20.50 21.09
N ASN A 211 -13.39 -20.19 19.95
CA ASN A 211 -13.18 -20.95 18.71
C ASN A 211 -11.87 -20.57 18.00
N SER A 212 -11.20 -19.50 18.45
CA SER A 212 -9.91 -19.14 17.88
C SER A 212 -8.85 -20.14 18.30
N SER A 213 -8.11 -20.66 17.34
CA SER A 213 -6.99 -21.59 17.59
C SER A 213 -5.71 -20.84 17.93
N GLN A 214 -5.62 -19.56 17.61
CA GLN A 214 -4.43 -18.74 17.72
C GLN A 214 -4.70 -17.44 18.49
N THR A 215 -3.65 -16.92 19.10
CA THR A 215 -3.68 -15.54 19.58
C THR A 215 -3.55 -14.59 18.39
N PRO A 216 -4.35 -13.50 18.32
CA PRO A 216 -4.17 -12.47 17.30
C PRO A 216 -2.71 -12.02 17.23
N PHE A 217 -2.19 -11.80 16.03
CA PHE A 217 -0.79 -11.45 15.83
C PHE A 217 -0.45 -10.04 16.37
N SER A 218 -1.44 -9.17 16.50
CA SER A 218 -1.33 -7.82 17.04
C SER A 218 -2.55 -7.47 17.90
N PRO A 219 -2.39 -6.63 18.94
CA PRO A 219 -3.52 -6.14 19.73
C PRO A 219 -4.52 -5.30 18.94
N THR A 220 -4.11 -4.73 17.81
CA THR A 220 -4.90 -3.87 16.93
C THR A 220 -5.14 -4.50 15.56
N GLY A 221 -4.44 -5.60 15.24
CA GLY A 221 -4.50 -6.23 13.94
C GLY A 221 -5.86 -6.82 13.62
N VAL A 222 -6.38 -6.50 12.45
CA VAL A 222 -7.65 -6.98 11.93
C VAL A 222 -7.46 -7.69 10.60
N GLN A 223 -8.33 -8.65 10.32
CA GLN A 223 -8.35 -9.33 9.04
C GLN A 223 -8.98 -8.46 7.94
N THR A 224 -8.65 -8.76 6.70
CA THR A 224 -9.38 -8.28 5.54
C THR A 224 -10.46 -9.31 5.14
N ALA A 225 -11.62 -8.92 4.62
CA ALA A 225 -11.96 -7.56 4.19
C ALA A 225 -12.37 -6.67 5.37
N LEU A 226 -11.70 -5.52 5.52
CA LEU A 226 -12.14 -4.51 6.48
C LEU A 226 -13.14 -3.59 5.81
N GLN A 227 -14.38 -3.60 6.30
CA GLN A 227 -15.42 -2.70 5.84
C GLN A 227 -15.57 -1.52 6.79
N MET A 228 -15.74 -0.33 6.22
CA MET A 228 -15.92 0.90 6.98
C MET A 228 -17.06 1.73 6.41
N LYS A 229 -17.66 2.54 7.27
CA LYS A 229 -18.64 3.55 6.90
C LYS A 229 -18.21 4.89 7.47
N SER A 230 -18.03 5.88 6.60
CA SER A 230 -17.76 7.26 7.00
C SER A 230 -19.04 7.94 7.51
N ASP A 231 -18.89 9.01 8.30
CA ASP A 231 -20.03 9.76 8.86
C ASP A 231 -20.88 10.42 7.76
N ASP A 232 -20.30 10.68 6.60
CA ASP A 232 -21.00 11.22 5.43
C ASP A 232 -21.59 10.14 4.49
N GLY A 233 -21.56 8.88 4.93
CA GLY A 233 -22.26 7.76 4.29
C GLY A 233 -21.50 7.05 3.17
N LEU A 234 -20.19 7.29 3.00
CA LEU A 234 -19.37 6.51 2.08
C LEU A 234 -19.03 5.16 2.72
N TYR A 235 -19.23 4.08 1.97
CA TYR A 235 -18.74 2.75 2.34
C TYR A 235 -17.39 2.51 1.69
N ILE A 236 -16.43 2.07 2.50
CA ILE A 236 -15.04 1.80 2.10
C ILE A 236 -14.72 0.37 2.46
N ASN A 237 -14.12 -0.37 1.53
CA ASN A 237 -13.71 -1.74 1.75
C ASN A 237 -12.25 -1.89 1.37
N ILE A 238 -11.43 -2.42 2.29
CA ILE A 238 -10.02 -2.73 2.07
C ILE A 238 -9.86 -4.24 2.12
N HIS A 239 -9.39 -4.83 1.01
CA HIS A 239 -9.11 -6.25 0.94
C HIS A 239 -8.06 -6.56 -0.15
N GLU A 240 -7.54 -7.76 -0.13
CA GLU A 240 -6.71 -8.27 -1.21
C GLU A 240 -7.57 -8.85 -2.35
N ALA A 241 -7.22 -8.53 -3.59
CA ALA A 241 -7.96 -8.99 -4.76
C ALA A 241 -7.49 -10.35 -5.30
N ALA A 242 -6.23 -10.70 -5.08
CA ALA A 242 -5.62 -11.92 -5.56
C ALA A 242 -4.51 -12.40 -4.62
N LEU A 243 -4.78 -13.45 -3.88
CA LEU A 243 -3.81 -14.14 -3.03
C LEU A 243 -3.20 -15.30 -3.84
N VAL A 244 -2.12 -15.03 -4.58
CA VAL A 244 -1.51 -16.04 -5.47
C VAL A 244 -0.23 -16.60 -4.87
N ASP A 245 0.76 -15.79 -4.60
CA ASP A 245 2.08 -16.18 -4.10
C ASP A 245 2.63 -15.16 -3.09
N TYR A 246 1.75 -14.61 -2.28
CA TYR A 246 2.03 -13.62 -1.24
C TYR A 246 1.31 -13.98 0.07
N ALA A 247 1.76 -13.43 1.19
CA ALA A 247 1.08 -13.61 2.47
C ALA A 247 -0.30 -12.92 2.47
N CYS A 248 -1.27 -13.53 3.16
CA CYS A 248 -2.59 -12.90 3.31
C CYS A 248 -2.47 -11.57 4.07
N MET A 249 -3.28 -10.60 3.67
CA MET A 249 -3.25 -9.25 4.20
C MET A 249 -3.97 -9.16 5.55
N HIS A 250 -3.26 -8.62 6.53
CA HIS A 250 -3.83 -8.14 7.78
C HIS A 250 -3.49 -6.65 7.91
N LEU A 251 -4.36 -5.92 8.58
CA LEU A 251 -4.21 -4.49 8.83
C LEU A 251 -3.93 -4.25 10.31
N ASP A 252 -2.97 -3.34 10.61
CA ASP A 252 -2.60 -2.96 11.98
C ASP A 252 -2.58 -1.43 12.14
#